data_aff6419e3d511474392cde1066c85e5d
#
_entry.id   aff6419e3d511474392cde1066c85e5d
#
_cell.length_a   1.000
_cell.length_b   1.000
_cell.length_c   1.000
_cell.angle_alpha   90.00
_cell.angle_beta   90.00
_cell.angle_gamma   90.00
#
_symmetry.space_group_name_H-M   'P 1'
#
loop_
_entity.id
_entity.type
_entity.pdbx_description
1 polymer ?
#
loop_
_entity_poly.entity_id
_entity_poly.type
_entity_poly.pdbx_seq_one_letter_code
_entity_poly.pdbx_strand_id
1 'polypeptide(L)'
;MAQHSLIVRFKYRGDDFEPLYELEQALGEAVDEAGVGDYEGHEMAIDGKTGEMTLTGPDAHALWETVAPVLAEARFMRGAEAELRLGAGEDADTDVFTVGS
;
A
#
# COMPACT_ATOMS: atom_id res chain seq x y z
N MET A 1 -21.47 -3.27 5.73
CA MET A 1 -20.24 -3.57 6.45
C MET A 1 -19.18 -2.56 6.05
N ALA A 2 -18.45 -2.08 7.04
CA ALA A 2 -17.40 -1.10 6.78
C ALA A 2 -16.22 -1.78 6.08
N GLN A 3 -15.76 -1.17 4.99
CA GLN A 3 -14.56 -1.61 4.30
C GLN A 3 -13.40 -0.79 4.80
N HIS A 4 -12.29 -1.46 5.09
CA HIS A 4 -11.06 -0.79 5.49
C HIS A 4 -10.21 -0.47 4.27
N SER A 5 -9.29 0.47 4.43
CA SER A 5 -8.35 0.84 3.37
C SER A 5 -6.93 0.89 3.92
N LEU A 6 -5.99 0.58 3.07
CA LEU A 6 -4.57 0.75 3.35
C LEU A 6 -4.00 1.64 2.25
N ILE A 7 -3.42 2.77 2.63
CA ILE A 7 -2.85 3.71 1.68
C ILE A 7 -1.36 3.82 1.98
N VAL A 8 -0.53 3.51 0.99
CA VAL A 8 0.93 3.57 1.12
C VAL A 8 1.42 4.76 0.31
N ARG A 9 2.02 5.74 0.99
CA ARG A 9 2.59 6.93 0.36
C ARG A 9 4.09 6.78 0.29
N PHE A 10 4.65 6.90 -0.90
CA PHE A 10 6.06 6.64 -1.14
C PHE A 10 6.67 7.70 -2.04
N LYS A 11 7.99 7.77 -2.01
CA LYS A 11 8.77 8.62 -2.92
C LYS A 11 9.39 7.71 -3.97
N TYR A 12 9.43 8.20 -5.20
CA TYR A 12 10.01 7.45 -6.31
C TYR A 12 11.08 8.30 -6.99
N ARG A 13 12.22 7.68 -7.28
CA ARG A 13 13.33 8.36 -7.96
C ARG A 13 13.68 7.57 -9.21
N GLY A 14 13.87 8.28 -10.32
CA GLY A 14 14.27 7.67 -11.56
C GLY A 14 13.15 7.63 -12.59
N ASP A 15 13.51 7.31 -13.81
CA ASP A 15 12.61 7.31 -14.95
C ASP A 15 12.08 5.93 -15.29
N ASP A 16 12.61 4.89 -14.64
CA ASP A 16 12.23 3.51 -14.89
C ASP A 16 11.17 3.09 -13.88
N PHE A 17 9.96 2.83 -14.36
CA PHE A 17 8.85 2.41 -13.52
C PHE A 17 8.69 0.89 -13.44
N GLU A 18 9.58 0.12 -14.06
CA GLU A 18 9.48 -1.34 -14.03
C GLU A 18 9.53 -1.91 -12.60
N PRO A 19 10.42 -1.44 -11.69
CA PRO A 19 10.37 -1.91 -10.30
C PRO A 19 9.04 -1.65 -9.61
N LEU A 20 8.39 -0.55 -9.94
CA LEU A 20 7.08 -0.22 -9.39
C LEU A 20 6.02 -1.20 -9.89
N TYR A 21 6.02 -1.52 -11.19
CA TYR A 21 5.07 -2.46 -11.75
C TYR A 21 5.27 -3.87 -11.21
N GLU A 22 6.52 -4.29 -11.02
CA GLU A 22 6.82 -5.57 -10.42
C GLU A 22 6.30 -5.66 -8.99
N LEU A 23 6.47 -4.58 -8.22
CA LEU A 23 5.95 -4.52 -6.86
C LEU A 23 4.43 -4.60 -6.83
N GLU A 24 3.75 -3.87 -7.73
CA GLU A 24 2.29 -3.90 -7.80
C GLU A 24 1.78 -5.31 -8.07
N GLN A 25 2.44 -6.02 -8.97
CA GLN A 25 2.05 -7.38 -9.29
C GLN A 25 2.23 -8.30 -8.07
N ALA A 26 3.35 -8.15 -7.37
CA ALA A 26 3.61 -8.94 -6.16
C ALA A 26 2.58 -8.65 -5.06
N LEU A 27 2.20 -7.38 -4.90
CA LEU A 27 1.19 -6.99 -3.91
C LEU A 27 -0.17 -7.59 -4.25
N GLY A 28 -0.57 -7.50 -5.52
CA GLY A 28 -1.84 -8.08 -5.96
C GLY A 28 -1.91 -9.57 -5.72
N GLU A 29 -0.83 -10.28 -6.05
CA GLU A 29 -0.75 -11.72 -5.82
C GLU A 29 -0.79 -12.06 -4.34
N ALA A 30 -0.08 -11.31 -3.51
CA ALA A 30 -0.01 -11.58 -2.08
C ALA A 30 -1.38 -11.41 -1.42
N VAL A 31 -2.11 -10.34 -1.71
CA VAL A 31 -3.42 -10.12 -1.10
C VAL A 31 -4.46 -11.08 -1.64
N ASP A 32 -4.35 -11.48 -2.90
CA ASP A 32 -5.26 -12.45 -3.50
C ASP A 32 -5.08 -13.83 -2.86
N GLU A 33 -3.84 -14.29 -2.73
CA GLU A 33 -3.53 -15.58 -2.09
C GLU A 33 -3.97 -15.62 -0.63
N ALA A 34 -3.76 -14.53 0.10
CA ALA A 34 -4.13 -14.46 1.51
C ALA A 34 -5.63 -14.25 1.72
N GLY A 35 -6.34 -13.84 0.69
CA GLY A 35 -7.77 -13.59 0.78
C GLY A 35 -8.12 -12.42 1.69
N VAL A 36 -7.22 -11.43 1.81
CA VAL A 36 -7.38 -10.30 2.74
C VAL A 36 -7.95 -9.06 2.10
N GLY A 37 -8.11 -9.03 0.79
CA GLY A 37 -8.68 -7.88 0.10
C GLY A 37 -8.20 -7.77 -1.34
N ASP A 38 -8.20 -6.54 -1.84
CA ASP A 38 -7.86 -6.24 -3.23
C ASP A 38 -6.83 -5.12 -3.31
N TYR A 39 -5.97 -5.21 -4.32
CA TYR A 39 -5.07 -4.11 -4.67
C TYR A 39 -5.80 -3.23 -5.69
N GLU A 40 -6.08 -1.98 -5.34
CA GLU A 40 -6.89 -1.09 -6.17
C GLU A 40 -6.09 -0.32 -7.23
N GLY A 41 -4.79 -0.16 -7.01
CA GLY A 41 -3.94 0.54 -7.95
C GLY A 41 -3.11 1.62 -7.30
N HIS A 42 -2.44 2.42 -8.14
CA HIS A 42 -1.62 3.52 -7.65
C HIS A 42 -1.88 4.80 -8.44
N GLU A 43 -1.51 5.92 -7.84
CA GLU A 43 -1.50 7.21 -8.51
C GLU A 43 -0.15 7.85 -8.27
N MET A 44 0.43 8.43 -9.32
CA MET A 44 1.67 9.19 -9.21
C MET A 44 1.36 10.67 -9.30
N ALA A 45 2.10 11.46 -8.53
CA ALA A 45 2.02 12.92 -8.66
C ALA A 45 2.50 13.34 -10.06
N ILE A 46 2.10 14.52 -10.49
CA ILE A 46 2.44 15.04 -11.82
C ILE A 46 3.95 15.07 -12.06
N ASP A 47 4.72 15.35 -10.99
CA ASP A 47 6.18 15.41 -11.10
C ASP A 47 6.83 14.01 -11.12
N GLY A 48 6.06 12.93 -10.90
CA GLY A 48 6.57 11.58 -10.89
C GLY A 48 7.45 11.21 -9.71
N LYS A 49 7.54 12.08 -8.71
CA LYS A 49 8.46 11.88 -7.56
C LYS A 49 7.80 11.26 -6.34
N THR A 50 6.49 11.33 -6.25
CA THR A 50 5.74 10.74 -5.14
C THR A 50 4.54 9.98 -5.68
N GLY A 51 4.08 9.00 -4.91
CA GLY A 51 2.93 8.22 -5.31
C GLY A 51 2.19 7.64 -4.12
N GLU A 52 1.01 7.12 -4.40
CA GLU A 52 0.17 6.43 -3.43
C GLU A 52 -0.30 5.12 -4.01
N MET A 53 -0.31 4.08 -3.18
CA MET A 53 -0.94 2.80 -3.52
C MET A 53 -2.12 2.60 -2.59
N THR A 54 -3.22 2.07 -3.10
CA THR A 54 -4.42 1.84 -2.31
C THR A 54 -4.81 0.37 -2.36
N LEU A 55 -5.06 -0.19 -1.18
CA LEU A 55 -5.59 -1.53 -1.03
C LEU A 55 -6.84 -1.45 -0.15
N THR A 56 -7.80 -2.34 -0.39
CA THR A 56 -9.04 -2.37 0.38
C THR A 56 -9.35 -3.79 0.84
N GLY A 57 -10.06 -3.90 1.93
CA GLY A 57 -10.47 -5.21 2.45
C GLY A 57 -11.23 -5.08 3.75
N PRO A 58 -11.67 -6.21 4.32
CA PRO A 58 -12.44 -6.18 5.56
C PRO A 58 -11.61 -5.87 6.80
N ASP A 59 -10.28 -5.99 6.73
CA ASP A 59 -9.40 -5.76 7.87
C ASP A 59 -8.07 -5.15 7.42
N ALA A 60 -7.88 -3.87 7.70
CA ALA A 60 -6.66 -3.15 7.30
C ALA A 60 -5.40 -3.72 7.93
N HIS A 61 -5.48 -4.22 9.16
CA HIS A 61 -4.32 -4.83 9.81
C HIS A 61 -3.90 -6.12 9.11
N ALA A 62 -4.85 -6.92 8.65
CA ALA A 62 -4.54 -8.12 7.88
C ALA A 62 -3.90 -7.76 6.53
N LEU A 63 -4.38 -6.70 5.88
CA LEU A 63 -3.76 -6.18 4.67
C LEU A 63 -2.31 -5.78 4.95
N TRP A 64 -2.09 -5.01 6.01
CA TRP A 64 -0.76 -4.54 6.37
C TRP A 64 0.20 -5.70 6.67
N GLU A 65 -0.23 -6.66 7.47
CA GLU A 65 0.60 -7.83 7.79
C GLU A 65 0.99 -8.62 6.54
N THR A 66 0.09 -8.69 5.56
CA THR A 66 0.33 -9.40 4.31
C THR A 66 1.32 -8.66 3.42
N VAL A 67 1.19 -7.34 3.30
CA VAL A 67 1.99 -6.58 2.33
C VAL A 67 3.27 -5.98 2.91
N ALA A 68 3.37 -5.81 4.23
CA ALA A 68 4.54 -5.18 4.84
C ALA A 68 5.87 -5.87 4.44
N PRO A 69 5.99 -7.20 4.50
CA PRO A 69 7.24 -7.84 4.06
C PRO A 69 7.51 -7.69 2.57
N VAL A 70 6.46 -7.66 1.74
CA VAL A 70 6.61 -7.44 0.29
C VAL A 70 7.12 -6.03 0.02
N LEU A 71 6.52 -5.04 0.67
CA LEU A 71 6.95 -3.65 0.55
C LEU A 71 8.40 -3.45 1.02
N ALA A 72 8.77 -4.10 2.13
CA ALA A 72 10.11 -3.95 2.71
C ALA A 72 11.21 -4.47 1.79
N GLU A 73 10.91 -5.39 0.88
CA GLU A 73 11.88 -5.88 -0.08
C GLU A 73 12.20 -4.87 -1.17
N ALA A 74 11.31 -3.94 -1.43
CA ALA A 74 11.52 -2.89 -2.43
C ALA A 74 12.23 -1.72 -1.80
N ARG A 75 13.43 -1.40 -2.29
CA ARG A 75 14.24 -0.32 -1.72
C ARG A 75 13.54 1.01 -1.69
N PHE A 76 12.83 1.34 -2.77
CA PHE A 76 12.15 2.63 -2.86
C PHE A 76 10.95 2.75 -1.91
N MET A 77 10.50 1.65 -1.35
CA MET A 77 9.41 1.65 -0.37
C MET A 77 9.87 1.80 1.07
N ARG A 78 11.16 1.63 1.34
CA ARG A 78 11.66 1.78 2.70
C ARG A 78 11.50 3.22 3.17
N GLY A 79 10.89 3.39 4.32
CA GLY A 79 10.56 4.71 4.86
C GLY A 79 9.22 5.26 4.37
N ALA A 80 8.51 4.53 3.50
CA ALA A 80 7.18 4.94 3.06
C ALA A 80 6.19 4.89 4.22
N GLU A 81 5.19 5.77 4.16
CA GLU A 81 4.15 5.83 5.16
C GLU A 81 2.97 4.95 4.75
N ALA A 82 2.53 4.10 5.66
CA ALA A 82 1.34 3.28 5.46
C ALA A 82 0.25 3.74 6.42
N GLU A 83 -0.86 4.23 5.87
CA GLU A 83 -2.01 4.67 6.65
C GLU A 83 -3.11 3.63 6.55
N LEU A 84 -3.50 3.08 7.68
CA LEU A 84 -4.58 2.12 7.77
C LEU A 84 -5.84 2.84 8.22
N ARG A 85 -6.88 2.82 7.38
CA ARG A 85 -8.17 3.39 7.72
C ARG A 85 -9.10 2.27 8.12
N LEU A 86 -9.54 2.30 9.37
CA LEU A 86 -10.28 1.21 9.99
C LEU A 86 -11.80 1.39 9.81
N GLY A 87 -12.22 1.79 8.64
CA GLY A 87 -13.62 1.98 8.29
C GLY A 87 -13.77 2.93 7.12
N ALA A 88 -15.02 3.15 6.72
CA ALA A 88 -15.36 4.11 5.68
C ALA A 88 -15.83 5.42 6.34
N GLY A 89 -15.49 6.54 5.73
CA GLY A 89 -15.94 7.84 6.19
C GLY A 89 -14.85 8.64 6.89
N GLU A 90 -15.17 9.91 7.16
CA GLU A 90 -14.22 10.86 7.71
C GLU A 90 -13.84 10.58 9.16
N ASP A 91 -14.73 9.93 9.89
CA ASP A 91 -14.53 9.63 11.31
C ASP A 91 -13.84 8.29 11.56
N ALA A 92 -13.42 7.60 10.50
CA ALA A 92 -12.75 6.32 10.66
C ALA A 92 -11.42 6.48 11.43
N ASP A 93 -11.17 5.56 12.36
CA ASP A 93 -9.88 5.53 13.05
C ASP A 93 -8.76 5.20 12.07
N THR A 94 -7.58 5.74 12.33
CA THR A 94 -6.42 5.48 11.48
C THR A 94 -5.22 5.06 12.32
N ASP A 95 -4.43 4.14 11.76
CA ASP A 95 -3.13 3.77 12.30
C ASP A 95 -2.08 4.08 11.22
N VAL A 96 -0.90 4.48 11.64
CA VAL A 96 0.17 4.81 10.69
C VAL A 96 1.42 4.00 11.04
N PHE A 97 1.97 3.34 10.03
CA PHE A 97 3.20 2.56 10.16
C PHE A 97 4.21 3.01 9.11
N THR A 98 5.47 2.67 9.33
CA THR A 98 6.54 2.97 8.38
C THR A 98 7.08 1.67 7.80
N VAL A 99 7.22 1.61 6.48
CA VAL A 99 7.74 0.42 5.80
C VAL A 99 9.21 0.23 6.14
N GLY A 100 9.57 -0.98 6.52
CA GLY A 100 10.96 -1.34 6.78
C GLY A 100 11.53 -0.84 8.09
N SER A 101 10.68 -0.38 9.01
CA SER A 101 11.13 0.08 10.33
C SER A 101 10.95 -0.99 11.39
#